data_d872d1d8fb2b3e9c63673d911f4bd682
#
_entry.id   d872d1d8fb2b3e9c63673d911f4bd682
#
_cell.length_a   1.000
_cell.length_b   1.000
_cell.length_c   1.000
_cell.angle_alpha   90.00
_cell.angle_beta   90.00
_cell.angle_gamma   90.00
#
_symmetry.space_group_name_H-M   'P 1'
#
loop_
_entity.id
_entity.type
_entity.pdbx_description
1 polymer ?
#
loop_
_entity_poly.entity_id
_entity_poly.type
_entity_poly.pdbx_seq_one_letter_code
_entity_poly.pdbx_strand_id
1 'polypeptide(L)'
;MWTECAYQNVIVSVSMTTGRLAVSAGRHPLIVGALGSLMASGVMAISLITLLASRDAAVEHAHETSRNVTAVLVGNIARTIETSDNSLRSLIAALNKPAIQTMDPGLRHELLFDRTAAEYVTGMGVTDDRGRLIDGCCSSSHTWDFSDRDYFIAHRQSANVGLYVSSVYRARSRPGAKSIAMTRRMNRADGSFGGVAVVAIDVEYFAQLLAKLDVGPKGITAIVRTDGTLVARNPPIVQPELVDLGRSSTFARMVNHDSGFYAAPSISDGILRLYTFQRVPGTPLIAVVAPAESDVLASWKRLSWIVGVSASAVSVAFCTVVWLLAFALRDHARAQVLLTELTQTDPLTGLKNRRALDEVLENEWERLEGNDGCLSLLFVDADNFKQYNDRHGHALGDIALKRLAECINRHMRRRGDLAARYGGEEFVVVLPDTDHTGAVRVAEAIRLEVECGRPTPVLGVLPKFTVSIGCATGRRSCTTSLDELTKSADQALYEAKRNGRNTVVSAHDFNASVSHRQA
;
A
#
# COMPACT_ATOMS: atom_id res chain seq x y z
N MET A 1 44.15 12.61 -13.10
CA MET A 1 44.65 12.80 -11.72
C MET A 1 43.67 13.51 -10.78
N TRP A 2 42.87 14.50 -11.22
CA TRP A 2 41.84 15.17 -10.37
C TRP A 2 40.52 14.40 -10.24
N THR A 3 40.15 13.56 -11.21
CA THR A 3 38.93 12.74 -11.22
C THR A 3 38.99 11.48 -10.37
N GLU A 4 40.18 10.88 -10.21
CA GLU A 4 40.36 9.68 -9.36
C GLU A 4 40.34 9.99 -7.87
N CYS A 5 40.87 11.16 -7.46
CA CYS A 5 40.87 11.58 -6.05
C CYS A 5 39.45 11.93 -5.55
N ALA A 6 38.59 12.48 -6.42
CA ALA A 6 37.19 12.76 -6.10
C ALA A 6 36.36 11.48 -5.96
N TYR A 7 36.63 10.47 -6.79
CA TYR A 7 35.93 9.18 -6.74
C TYR A 7 36.30 8.35 -5.49
N GLN A 8 37.56 8.36 -5.08
CA GLN A 8 38.01 7.69 -3.85
C GLN A 8 37.44 8.35 -2.58
N ASN A 9 37.36 9.67 -2.53
CA ASN A 9 36.77 10.38 -1.39
C ASN A 9 35.26 10.15 -1.25
N VAL A 10 34.52 9.98 -2.36
CA VAL A 10 33.09 9.63 -2.34
C VAL A 10 32.89 8.19 -1.87
N ILE A 11 33.71 7.24 -2.31
CA ILE A 11 33.63 5.83 -1.90
C ILE A 11 33.96 5.69 -0.41
N VAL A 12 34.96 6.37 0.10
CA VAL A 12 35.32 6.35 1.53
C VAL A 12 34.26 7.02 2.40
N SER A 13 33.68 8.14 1.94
CA SER A 13 32.59 8.83 2.65
C SER A 13 31.30 7.98 2.68
N VAL A 14 30.95 7.31 1.57
CA VAL A 14 29.79 6.41 1.51
C VAL A 14 30.03 5.17 2.39
N SER A 15 31.24 4.62 2.42
CA SER A 15 31.61 3.48 3.26
C SER A 15 31.56 3.80 4.75
N MET A 16 32.00 4.99 5.17
CA MET A 16 31.92 5.41 6.57
C MET A 16 30.47 5.69 7.03
N THR A 17 29.64 6.28 6.19
CA THR A 17 28.22 6.51 6.50
C THR A 17 27.42 5.21 6.55
N THR A 18 27.66 4.28 5.64
CA THR A 18 26.99 2.96 5.65
C THR A 18 27.42 2.12 6.85
N GLY A 19 28.69 2.17 7.24
CA GLY A 19 29.18 1.50 8.45
C GLY A 19 28.54 2.02 9.75
N ARG A 20 28.41 3.34 9.90
CA ARG A 20 27.72 3.94 11.06
C ARG A 20 26.23 3.61 11.12
N LEU A 21 25.54 3.60 9.97
CA LEU A 21 24.14 3.20 9.87
C LEU A 21 23.94 1.72 10.20
N ALA A 22 24.82 0.84 9.73
CA ALA A 22 24.77 -0.59 10.03
C ALA A 22 24.96 -0.88 11.53
N VAL A 23 25.91 -0.21 12.17
CA VAL A 23 26.15 -0.32 13.63
C VAL A 23 24.96 0.20 14.43
N SER A 24 24.36 1.33 14.02
CA SER A 24 23.16 1.87 14.66
C SER A 24 21.95 0.93 14.47
N ALA A 25 21.77 0.39 13.28
CA ALA A 25 20.70 -0.59 12.97
C ALA A 25 20.86 -1.88 13.80
N GLY A 26 22.11 -2.37 13.99
CA GLY A 26 22.39 -3.54 14.82
C GLY A 26 22.12 -3.33 16.31
N ARG A 27 22.20 -2.08 16.79
CA ARG A 27 21.86 -1.72 18.19
C ARG A 27 20.34 -1.71 18.44
N HIS A 28 19.54 -1.43 17.41
CA HIS A 28 18.10 -1.28 17.52
C HIS A 28 17.35 -2.11 16.46
N PRO A 29 17.45 -3.45 16.45
CA PRO A 29 16.86 -4.32 15.41
C PRO A 29 15.34 -4.20 15.34
N LEU A 30 14.67 -3.95 16.48
CA LEU A 30 13.22 -3.75 16.53
C LEU A 30 12.76 -2.52 15.74
N ILE A 31 13.57 -1.45 15.74
CA ILE A 31 13.25 -0.23 14.98
C ILE A 31 13.33 -0.51 13.47
N VAL A 32 14.37 -1.23 13.04
CA VAL A 32 14.54 -1.60 11.63
C VAL A 32 13.38 -2.50 11.16
N GLY A 33 13.05 -3.53 11.95
CA GLY A 33 11.91 -4.41 11.68
C GLY A 33 10.57 -3.68 11.64
N ALA A 34 10.35 -2.76 12.59
CA ALA A 34 9.12 -1.96 12.66
C ALA A 34 8.98 -1.01 11.47
N LEU A 35 10.06 -0.32 11.05
CA LEU A 35 10.06 0.54 9.86
C LEU A 35 9.76 -0.26 8.58
N GLY A 36 10.39 -1.43 8.42
CA GLY A 36 10.11 -2.31 7.29
C GLY A 36 8.65 -2.80 7.28
N SER A 37 8.11 -3.19 8.43
CA SER A 37 6.70 -3.58 8.56
C SER A 37 5.74 -2.42 8.27
N LEU A 38 6.08 -1.21 8.68
CA LEU A 38 5.30 0.00 8.37
C LEU A 38 5.29 0.28 6.86
N MET A 39 6.44 0.17 6.19
CA MET A 39 6.51 0.31 4.73
C MET A 39 5.66 -0.73 4.00
N ALA A 40 5.73 -2.01 4.41
CA ALA A 40 4.90 -3.06 3.84
C ALA A 40 3.41 -2.79 4.03
N SER A 41 3.01 -2.31 5.22
CA SER A 41 1.64 -1.91 5.52
C SER A 41 1.19 -0.72 4.66
N GLY A 42 2.08 0.24 4.39
CA GLY A 42 1.83 1.36 3.48
C GLY A 42 1.55 0.91 2.05
N VAL A 43 2.35 -0.03 1.53
CA VAL A 43 2.13 -0.62 0.19
C VAL A 43 0.80 -1.37 0.13
N MET A 44 0.46 -2.16 1.17
CA MET A 44 -0.83 -2.84 1.27
C MET A 44 -2.01 -1.87 1.30
N ALA A 45 -1.89 -0.77 2.05
CA ALA A 45 -2.93 0.26 2.12
C ALA A 45 -3.14 0.95 0.77
N ILE A 46 -2.06 1.31 0.07
CA ILE A 46 -2.13 1.91 -1.28
C ILE A 46 -2.78 0.92 -2.25
N SER A 47 -2.38 -0.36 -2.23
CA SER A 47 -2.98 -1.40 -3.07
C SER A 47 -4.48 -1.55 -2.83
N LEU A 48 -4.91 -1.54 -1.57
CA LEU A 48 -6.32 -1.61 -1.20
C LEU A 48 -7.10 -0.39 -1.70
N ILE A 49 -6.59 0.82 -1.49
CA ILE A 49 -7.21 2.07 -1.96
C ILE A 49 -7.36 2.04 -3.49
N THR A 50 -6.31 1.62 -4.21
CA THR A 50 -6.33 1.51 -5.67
C THR A 50 -7.36 0.49 -6.16
N LEU A 51 -7.49 -0.65 -5.47
CA LEU A 51 -8.50 -1.66 -5.78
C LEU A 51 -9.92 -1.16 -5.54
N LEU A 52 -10.17 -0.42 -4.45
CA LEU A 52 -11.48 0.18 -4.18
C LEU A 52 -11.82 1.23 -5.23
N ALA A 53 -10.90 2.12 -5.57
CA ALA A 53 -11.09 3.11 -6.63
C ALA A 53 -11.35 2.45 -8.01
N SER A 54 -10.65 1.36 -8.31
CA SER A 54 -10.87 0.58 -9.54
C SER A 54 -12.23 -0.10 -9.59
N ARG A 55 -12.80 -0.50 -8.43
CA ARG A 55 -14.18 -1.02 -8.36
C ARG A 55 -15.19 0.04 -8.74
N ASP A 56 -15.07 1.23 -8.18
CA ASP A 56 -16.00 2.32 -8.46
C ASP A 56 -15.89 2.78 -9.91
N ALA A 57 -14.67 2.82 -10.46
CA ALA A 57 -14.44 3.09 -11.87
C ALA A 57 -15.09 2.03 -12.80
N ALA A 58 -15.07 0.75 -12.41
CA ALA A 58 -15.72 -0.31 -13.19
C ALA A 58 -17.25 -0.15 -13.22
N VAL A 59 -17.86 0.26 -12.11
CA VAL A 59 -19.31 0.53 -12.04
C VAL A 59 -19.66 1.76 -12.87
N GLU A 60 -18.88 2.84 -12.78
CA GLU A 60 -19.11 4.05 -13.56
C GLU A 60 -18.96 3.80 -15.07
N HIS A 61 -17.94 3.06 -15.48
CA HIS A 61 -17.77 2.68 -16.88
C HIS A 61 -18.95 1.83 -17.39
N ALA A 62 -19.46 0.91 -16.57
CA ALA A 62 -20.67 0.14 -16.91
C ALA A 62 -21.90 1.04 -17.04
N HIS A 63 -22.02 2.07 -16.20
CA HIS A 63 -23.09 3.07 -16.30
C HIS A 63 -22.99 3.86 -17.59
N GLU A 64 -21.83 4.41 -17.94
CA GLU A 64 -21.62 5.14 -19.19
C GLU A 64 -21.91 4.28 -20.42
N THR A 65 -21.41 3.03 -20.43
CA THR A 65 -21.69 2.08 -21.51
C THR A 65 -23.18 1.80 -21.63
N SER A 66 -23.85 1.51 -20.52
CA SER A 66 -25.28 1.25 -20.50
C SER A 66 -26.11 2.46 -20.98
N ARG A 67 -25.69 3.67 -20.60
CA ARG A 67 -26.29 4.93 -21.05
C ARG A 67 -26.19 5.09 -22.56
N ASN A 68 -25.04 4.82 -23.16
CA ASN A 68 -24.81 4.90 -24.58
C ASN A 68 -25.66 3.85 -25.35
N VAL A 69 -25.67 2.61 -24.85
CA VAL A 69 -26.50 1.54 -25.41
C VAL A 69 -27.99 1.90 -25.31
N THR A 70 -28.43 2.42 -24.16
CA THR A 70 -29.84 2.85 -23.98
C THR A 70 -30.20 3.98 -24.93
N ALA A 71 -29.32 4.95 -25.16
CA ALA A 71 -29.56 6.06 -26.09
C ALA A 71 -29.69 5.57 -27.53
N VAL A 72 -28.84 4.61 -27.96
CA VAL A 72 -28.94 3.97 -29.28
C VAL A 72 -30.25 3.21 -29.42
N LEU A 73 -30.65 2.45 -28.40
CA LEU A 73 -31.91 1.72 -28.36
C LEU A 73 -33.12 2.66 -28.50
N VAL A 74 -33.14 3.74 -27.70
CA VAL A 74 -34.19 4.77 -27.76
C VAL A 74 -34.24 5.39 -29.14
N GLY A 75 -33.09 5.72 -29.75
CA GLY A 75 -33.02 6.28 -31.11
C GLY A 75 -33.60 5.33 -32.16
N ASN A 76 -33.32 4.03 -32.07
CA ASN A 76 -33.88 3.03 -32.99
C ASN A 76 -35.41 2.87 -32.83
N ILE A 77 -35.88 2.82 -31.57
CA ILE A 77 -37.33 2.73 -31.28
C ILE A 77 -38.03 4.01 -31.78
N ALA A 78 -37.50 5.18 -31.47
CA ALA A 78 -38.05 6.47 -31.89
C ALA A 78 -38.14 6.57 -33.41
N ARG A 79 -37.11 6.16 -34.15
CA ARG A 79 -37.11 6.13 -35.63
C ARG A 79 -38.15 5.17 -36.17
N THR A 80 -38.31 3.99 -35.59
CA THR A 80 -39.35 3.02 -35.99
C THR A 80 -40.75 3.61 -35.83
N ILE A 81 -40.97 4.28 -34.70
CA ILE A 81 -42.25 4.94 -34.40
C ILE A 81 -42.48 6.13 -35.33
N GLU A 82 -41.49 6.96 -35.58
CA GLU A 82 -41.57 8.11 -36.48
C GLU A 82 -41.87 7.67 -37.94
N THR A 83 -41.18 6.62 -38.39
CA THR A 83 -41.45 6.04 -39.73
C THR A 83 -42.89 5.53 -39.84
N SER A 84 -43.38 4.85 -38.79
CA SER A 84 -44.77 4.38 -38.71
C SER A 84 -45.77 5.54 -38.69
N ASP A 85 -45.47 6.61 -37.94
CA ASP A 85 -46.30 7.81 -37.88
C ASP A 85 -46.37 8.53 -39.23
N ASN A 86 -45.25 8.67 -39.94
CA ASN A 86 -45.17 9.26 -41.25
C ASN A 86 -45.97 8.42 -42.30
N SER A 87 -45.92 7.09 -42.18
CA SER A 87 -46.73 6.19 -43.01
C SER A 87 -48.23 6.38 -42.74
N LEU A 88 -48.64 6.50 -41.47
CA LEU A 88 -50.03 6.78 -41.10
C LEU A 88 -50.52 8.14 -41.63
N ARG A 89 -49.71 9.19 -41.48
CA ARG A 89 -50.05 10.52 -42.00
C ARG A 89 -50.19 10.53 -43.51
N SER A 90 -49.27 9.85 -44.21
CA SER A 90 -49.30 9.73 -45.67
C SER A 90 -50.50 8.96 -46.11
N LEU A 91 -50.90 7.85 -45.45
CA LEU A 91 -52.06 7.07 -45.71
C LEU A 91 -53.36 7.89 -45.55
N ILE A 92 -53.50 8.59 -44.42
CA ILE A 92 -54.67 9.46 -44.14
C ILE A 92 -54.73 10.59 -45.17
N ALA A 93 -53.65 11.22 -45.56
CA ALA A 93 -53.62 12.27 -46.56
C ALA A 93 -53.99 11.72 -47.95
N ALA A 94 -53.53 10.51 -48.28
CA ALA A 94 -53.91 9.86 -49.53
C ALA A 94 -55.40 9.52 -49.59
N LEU A 95 -55.97 8.93 -48.54
CA LEU A 95 -57.41 8.57 -48.46
C LEU A 95 -58.31 9.80 -48.52
N ASN A 96 -57.86 10.98 -48.13
CA ASN A 96 -58.63 12.23 -48.24
C ASN A 96 -58.60 12.86 -49.67
N LYS A 97 -57.81 12.32 -50.61
CA LYS A 97 -57.77 12.82 -52.00
C LYS A 97 -58.98 12.31 -52.78
N PRO A 98 -59.70 13.18 -53.47
CA PRO A 98 -60.89 12.75 -54.30
C PRO A 98 -60.55 11.66 -55.30
N ALA A 99 -59.38 11.73 -55.95
CA ALA A 99 -58.94 10.73 -56.91
C ALA A 99 -58.79 9.31 -56.32
N ILE A 100 -58.42 9.18 -55.06
CA ILE A 100 -58.28 7.91 -54.34
C ILE A 100 -59.65 7.41 -53.88
N GLN A 101 -60.58 8.31 -53.50
CA GLN A 101 -61.92 7.96 -53.05
C GLN A 101 -62.78 7.41 -54.19
N THR A 102 -62.55 7.89 -55.40
CA THR A 102 -63.29 7.45 -56.62
C THR A 102 -62.58 6.31 -57.35
N MET A 103 -61.44 5.85 -56.89
CA MET A 103 -60.62 4.78 -57.46
C MET A 103 -61.31 3.41 -57.24
N ASP A 104 -61.09 2.48 -58.18
CA ASP A 104 -61.48 1.09 -57.98
C ASP A 104 -60.91 0.53 -56.66
N PRO A 105 -61.70 -0.15 -55.83
CA PRO A 105 -61.28 -0.67 -54.55
C PRO A 105 -60.04 -1.58 -54.60
N GLY A 106 -59.88 -2.42 -55.62
CA GLY A 106 -58.72 -3.30 -55.78
C GLY A 106 -57.46 -2.53 -56.11
N LEU A 107 -57.51 -1.54 -57.01
CA LEU A 107 -56.37 -0.69 -57.34
C LEU A 107 -55.99 0.21 -56.18
N ARG A 108 -56.95 0.70 -55.42
CA ARG A 108 -56.74 1.47 -54.22
C ARG A 108 -56.01 0.64 -53.16
N HIS A 109 -56.40 -0.60 -52.93
CA HIS A 109 -55.77 -1.54 -52.02
C HIS A 109 -54.34 -1.80 -52.43
N GLU A 110 -54.05 -2.14 -53.68
CA GLU A 110 -52.71 -2.38 -54.19
C GLU A 110 -51.84 -1.15 -54.08
N LEU A 111 -52.35 0.04 -54.37
CA LEU A 111 -51.57 1.30 -54.26
C LEU A 111 -51.20 1.69 -52.81
N LEU A 112 -52.15 1.48 -51.89
CA LEU A 112 -52.00 2.00 -50.52
C LEU A 112 -51.42 0.99 -49.52
N PHE A 113 -51.62 -0.31 -49.75
CA PHE A 113 -51.31 -1.31 -48.75
C PHE A 113 -50.28 -2.36 -49.19
N ASP A 114 -50.14 -2.68 -50.46
CA ASP A 114 -49.25 -3.75 -50.94
C ASP A 114 -47.77 -3.33 -51.00
N ARG A 115 -47.47 -2.03 -51.07
CA ARG A 115 -46.10 -1.51 -51.24
C ARG A 115 -45.40 -1.10 -49.95
N THR A 116 -46.05 -1.21 -48.81
CA THR A 116 -45.58 -0.45 -47.61
C THR A 116 -45.09 -1.32 -46.47
N ALA A 117 -45.03 -2.62 -46.61
CA ALA A 117 -44.65 -3.46 -45.45
C ALA A 117 -43.14 -3.53 -45.27
N ALA A 118 -42.61 -2.69 -44.40
CA ALA A 118 -41.33 -3.01 -43.76
C ALA A 118 -41.49 -4.38 -43.06
N GLU A 119 -40.44 -5.17 -43.05
CA GLU A 119 -40.41 -6.56 -42.54
C GLU A 119 -40.99 -6.72 -41.12
N TYR A 120 -40.92 -5.65 -40.32
CA TYR A 120 -41.44 -5.61 -38.94
C TYR A 120 -42.92 -5.20 -38.82
N VAL A 121 -43.58 -4.79 -39.93
CA VAL A 121 -45.01 -4.42 -39.95
C VAL A 121 -45.86 -5.66 -40.16
N THR A 122 -46.66 -5.99 -39.16
CA THR A 122 -47.57 -7.16 -39.20
C THR A 122 -48.92 -6.86 -39.85
N GLY A 123 -49.27 -5.59 -39.97
CA GLY A 123 -50.51 -5.16 -40.58
C GLY A 123 -50.61 -3.65 -40.67
N MET A 124 -51.20 -3.15 -41.74
CA MET A 124 -51.54 -1.75 -41.91
C MET A 124 -53.00 -1.71 -42.44
N GLY A 125 -53.76 -0.81 -41.84
CA GLY A 125 -55.17 -0.74 -42.26
C GLY A 125 -55.91 0.46 -41.71
N VAL A 126 -57.15 0.60 -42.14
CA VAL A 126 -58.07 1.66 -41.72
C VAL A 126 -59.40 1.08 -41.28
N THR A 127 -60.01 1.65 -40.26
CA THR A 127 -61.31 1.25 -39.72
C THR A 127 -62.36 2.29 -40.03
N ASP A 128 -63.64 1.88 -40.00
CA ASP A 128 -64.78 2.79 -39.98
C ASP A 128 -64.98 3.38 -38.54
N ASP A 129 -65.97 4.24 -38.36
CA ASP A 129 -66.37 4.85 -37.10
C ASP A 129 -66.94 3.84 -36.08
N ARG A 130 -67.26 2.62 -36.52
CA ARG A 130 -67.67 1.51 -35.64
C ARG A 130 -66.58 0.53 -35.31
N GLY A 131 -65.32 0.75 -35.81
CA GLY A 131 -64.19 -0.10 -35.58
C GLY A 131 -64.03 -1.30 -36.53
N ARG A 132 -64.82 -1.39 -37.56
CA ARG A 132 -64.73 -2.47 -38.58
C ARG A 132 -63.66 -2.11 -39.59
N LEU A 133 -62.81 -3.08 -39.97
CA LEU A 133 -61.74 -2.87 -40.94
C LEU A 133 -62.42 -2.57 -42.31
N ILE A 134 -62.05 -1.42 -42.88
CA ILE A 134 -62.53 -1.02 -44.23
C ILE A 134 -61.55 -1.55 -45.28
N ASP A 135 -60.25 -1.36 -45.06
CA ASP A 135 -59.20 -1.72 -45.99
C ASP A 135 -57.86 -1.91 -45.27
N GLY A 136 -56.98 -2.76 -45.81
CA GLY A 136 -55.66 -2.97 -45.17
C GLY A 136 -54.93 -4.19 -45.69
N CYS A 137 -53.58 -4.16 -45.55
CA CYS A 137 -52.79 -5.33 -45.88
C CYS A 137 -53.19 -6.51 -44.98
N CYS A 138 -53.16 -7.69 -45.51
CA CYS A 138 -53.52 -8.95 -44.84
C CYS A 138 -55.05 -9.11 -44.63
N SER A 139 -55.87 -8.38 -45.35
CA SER A 139 -57.30 -8.49 -45.37
C SER A 139 -57.73 -9.69 -46.25
N SER A 140 -57.67 -10.89 -45.67
CA SER A 140 -58.44 -11.98 -46.21
C SER A 140 -59.91 -11.75 -45.86
N SER A 141 -60.86 -12.31 -46.61
CA SER A 141 -62.30 -12.19 -46.60
C SER A 141 -63.11 -12.09 -45.28
N HIS A 142 -62.47 -11.72 -44.19
CA HIS A 142 -63.03 -11.59 -42.86
C HIS A 142 -63.15 -10.11 -42.44
N THR A 143 -64.35 -9.72 -42.04
CA THR A 143 -64.61 -8.41 -41.40
C THR A 143 -64.08 -8.39 -39.98
N TRP A 144 -62.86 -7.86 -39.80
CA TRP A 144 -62.28 -7.68 -38.49
C TRP A 144 -62.91 -6.49 -37.78
N ASP A 145 -63.31 -6.69 -36.50
CA ASP A 145 -63.79 -5.63 -35.61
C ASP A 145 -62.74 -5.28 -34.61
N PHE A 146 -62.34 -3.99 -34.48
CA PHE A 146 -61.35 -3.44 -33.57
C PHE A 146 -61.98 -2.44 -32.61
N SER A 147 -63.29 -2.37 -32.44
CA SER A 147 -63.99 -1.46 -31.55
C SER A 147 -63.67 -1.66 -30.08
N ASP A 148 -63.20 -2.84 -29.67
CA ASP A 148 -62.78 -3.23 -28.35
C ASP A 148 -61.30 -2.84 -28.02
N ARG A 149 -60.57 -2.36 -29.00
CA ARG A 149 -59.14 -2.02 -28.83
C ARG A 149 -58.95 -0.68 -28.11
N ASP A 150 -57.95 -0.61 -27.22
CA ASP A 150 -57.61 0.57 -26.47
C ASP A 150 -57.38 1.82 -27.35
N TYR A 151 -56.67 1.65 -28.44
CA TYR A 151 -56.40 2.73 -29.39
C TYR A 151 -57.67 3.22 -30.11
N PHE A 152 -58.63 2.35 -30.45
CA PHE A 152 -59.89 2.74 -31.08
C PHE A 152 -60.73 3.56 -30.09
N ILE A 153 -60.86 3.07 -28.86
CA ILE A 153 -61.59 3.74 -27.79
C ILE A 153 -61.00 5.12 -27.53
N ALA A 154 -59.66 5.22 -27.41
CA ALA A 154 -58.97 6.49 -27.16
C ALA A 154 -59.25 7.53 -28.26
N HIS A 155 -59.15 7.16 -29.53
CA HIS A 155 -59.41 8.08 -30.64
C HIS A 155 -60.90 8.43 -30.83
N ARG A 156 -61.79 7.54 -30.46
CA ARG A 156 -63.23 7.83 -30.47
C ARG A 156 -63.64 8.83 -29.42
N GLN A 157 -63.00 8.73 -28.21
CA GLN A 157 -63.30 9.59 -27.06
C GLN A 157 -62.67 10.98 -27.14
N SER A 158 -61.53 11.14 -27.82
CA SER A 158 -60.81 12.40 -27.90
C SER A 158 -60.28 12.69 -29.31
N ALA A 159 -60.45 13.94 -29.74
CA ALA A 159 -59.94 14.43 -31.02
C ALA A 159 -58.45 14.74 -31.01
N ASN A 160 -57.88 14.99 -29.81
CA ASN A 160 -56.52 15.53 -29.64
C ASN A 160 -55.49 14.46 -29.21
N VAL A 161 -55.76 13.17 -29.43
CA VAL A 161 -54.85 12.09 -29.00
C VAL A 161 -53.52 12.09 -29.74
N GLY A 162 -53.51 12.60 -31.00
CA GLY A 162 -52.31 12.58 -31.84
C GLY A 162 -51.94 11.17 -32.27
N LEU A 163 -50.62 10.86 -32.21
CA LEU A 163 -50.14 9.49 -32.35
C LEU A 163 -50.42 8.70 -31.06
N TYR A 164 -51.08 7.58 -31.15
CA TYR A 164 -51.32 6.68 -30.02
C TYR A 164 -50.56 5.39 -30.22
N VAL A 165 -49.84 4.96 -29.16
CA VAL A 165 -49.10 3.68 -29.09
C VAL A 165 -49.91 2.76 -28.18
N SER A 166 -50.44 1.66 -28.71
CA SER A 166 -51.34 0.75 -28.01
C SER A 166 -50.64 -0.08 -26.92
N SER A 167 -51.41 -0.72 -26.06
CA SER A 167 -50.94 -1.83 -25.25
C SER A 167 -50.57 -3.02 -26.16
N VAL A 168 -49.76 -3.97 -25.62
CA VAL A 168 -49.45 -5.22 -26.34
C VAL A 168 -50.72 -6.07 -26.45
N TYR A 169 -51.03 -6.52 -27.64
CA TYR A 169 -52.21 -7.35 -27.91
C TYR A 169 -51.86 -8.56 -28.79
N ARG A 170 -52.73 -9.57 -28.78
CA ARG A 170 -52.65 -10.70 -29.74
C ARG A 170 -53.25 -10.29 -31.05
N ALA A 171 -52.48 -10.44 -32.13
CA ALA A 171 -52.97 -10.13 -33.49
C ALA A 171 -54.08 -11.09 -33.90
N ARG A 172 -55.19 -10.54 -34.43
CA ARG A 172 -56.31 -11.36 -34.99
C ARG A 172 -55.93 -11.96 -36.34
N SER A 173 -55.11 -11.24 -37.12
CA SER A 173 -54.64 -11.67 -38.43
C SER A 173 -53.53 -12.74 -38.39
N ARG A 174 -52.83 -12.89 -37.26
CA ARG A 174 -51.79 -13.91 -37.07
C ARG A 174 -51.95 -14.54 -35.68
N PRO A 175 -52.67 -15.68 -35.60
CA PRO A 175 -52.85 -16.34 -34.29
C PRO A 175 -51.54 -16.63 -33.59
N GLY A 176 -51.42 -16.20 -32.31
CA GLY A 176 -50.23 -16.37 -31.49
C GLY A 176 -49.24 -15.20 -31.54
N ALA A 177 -49.21 -14.36 -32.57
CA ALA A 177 -48.32 -13.21 -32.64
C ALA A 177 -48.78 -12.08 -31.72
N LYS A 178 -47.83 -11.52 -30.96
CA LYS A 178 -48.06 -10.31 -30.17
C LYS A 178 -47.64 -9.08 -30.96
N SER A 179 -48.48 -8.06 -30.95
CA SER A 179 -48.25 -6.82 -31.68
C SER A 179 -48.52 -5.61 -30.81
N ILE A 180 -47.90 -4.49 -31.20
CA ILE A 180 -48.18 -3.16 -30.69
C ILE A 180 -48.62 -2.29 -31.87
N ALA A 181 -49.66 -1.49 -31.72
CA ALA A 181 -50.16 -0.64 -32.79
C ALA A 181 -49.77 0.82 -32.57
N MET A 182 -49.33 1.46 -33.65
CA MET A 182 -49.27 2.90 -33.83
C MET A 182 -50.50 3.33 -34.56
N THR A 183 -51.24 4.32 -34.04
CA THR A 183 -52.55 4.67 -34.61
C THR A 183 -52.78 6.16 -34.64
N ARG A 184 -53.56 6.62 -35.63
CA ARG A 184 -54.02 7.99 -35.74
C ARG A 184 -55.52 8.03 -36.05
N ARG A 185 -56.17 9.04 -35.49
CA ARG A 185 -57.55 9.35 -35.76
C ARG A 185 -57.72 9.82 -37.20
N MET A 186 -58.76 9.32 -37.87
CA MET A 186 -59.27 9.85 -39.14
C MET A 186 -60.52 10.65 -38.85
N ASN A 187 -60.63 11.83 -39.47
CA ASN A 187 -61.82 12.68 -39.37
C ASN A 187 -62.52 12.70 -40.71
N ARG A 188 -63.88 12.78 -40.69
CA ARG A 188 -64.69 13.10 -41.84
C ARG A 188 -64.51 14.58 -42.22
N ALA A 189 -65.08 14.99 -43.38
CA ALA A 189 -65.02 16.36 -43.88
C ALA A 189 -65.62 17.39 -42.85
N ASP A 190 -66.62 16.96 -42.06
CA ASP A 190 -67.25 17.74 -41.00
C ASP A 190 -66.48 17.78 -39.65
N GLY A 191 -65.33 17.15 -39.63
CA GLY A 191 -64.48 17.06 -38.41
C GLY A 191 -64.90 15.94 -37.42
N SER A 192 -65.99 15.26 -37.68
CA SER A 192 -66.45 14.13 -36.86
C SER A 192 -65.55 12.92 -36.99
N PHE A 193 -65.66 11.99 -36.02
CA PHE A 193 -64.83 10.76 -35.98
C PHE A 193 -65.17 9.88 -37.19
N GLY A 194 -64.21 9.59 -38.04
CA GLY A 194 -64.33 8.78 -39.22
C GLY A 194 -63.76 7.36 -39.11
N GLY A 195 -62.95 7.12 -38.08
CA GLY A 195 -62.26 5.86 -37.88
C GLY A 195 -60.80 6.03 -37.43
N VAL A 196 -60.01 5.00 -37.52
CA VAL A 196 -58.62 4.95 -37.11
C VAL A 196 -57.76 4.33 -38.20
N ALA A 197 -56.63 4.98 -38.54
CA ALA A 197 -55.55 4.38 -39.30
C ALA A 197 -54.60 3.69 -38.35
N VAL A 198 -54.19 2.47 -38.71
CA VAL A 198 -53.39 1.57 -37.81
C VAL A 198 -52.20 1.02 -38.57
N VAL A 199 -51.01 1.06 -37.91
CA VAL A 199 -49.83 0.25 -38.28
C VAL A 199 -49.51 -0.63 -37.10
N ALA A 200 -49.52 -1.94 -37.30
CA ALA A 200 -49.19 -2.93 -36.28
C ALA A 200 -47.76 -3.42 -36.46
N ILE A 201 -46.98 -3.42 -35.40
CA ILE A 201 -45.59 -3.88 -35.35
C ILE A 201 -45.50 -5.15 -34.53
N ASP A 202 -44.75 -6.14 -35.02
CA ASP A 202 -44.47 -7.36 -34.29
C ASP A 202 -43.59 -7.08 -33.06
N VAL A 203 -43.99 -7.57 -31.89
CA VAL A 203 -43.20 -7.51 -30.68
C VAL A 203 -41.89 -8.27 -30.82
N GLU A 204 -41.88 -9.32 -31.66
CA GLU A 204 -40.69 -10.09 -31.97
C GLU A 204 -39.57 -9.23 -32.61
N TYR A 205 -39.92 -8.24 -33.42
CA TYR A 205 -38.96 -7.27 -33.94
C TYR A 205 -38.19 -6.54 -32.81
N PHE A 206 -38.90 -6.11 -31.77
CA PHE A 206 -38.26 -5.49 -30.61
C PHE A 206 -37.44 -6.49 -29.82
N ALA A 207 -37.88 -7.73 -29.67
CA ALA A 207 -37.11 -8.78 -29.01
C ALA A 207 -35.80 -9.07 -29.77
N GLN A 208 -35.83 -9.14 -31.10
CA GLN A 208 -34.63 -9.28 -31.92
C GLN A 208 -33.69 -8.06 -31.84
N LEU A 209 -34.23 -6.85 -31.77
CA LEU A 209 -33.44 -5.64 -31.56
C LEU A 209 -32.73 -5.70 -30.21
N LEU A 210 -33.41 -6.11 -29.16
CA LEU A 210 -32.85 -6.28 -27.81
C LEU A 210 -31.81 -7.40 -27.75
N ALA A 211 -32.00 -8.49 -28.50
CA ALA A 211 -31.09 -9.64 -28.53
C ALA A 211 -29.72 -9.32 -29.15
N LYS A 212 -29.64 -8.26 -29.98
CA LYS A 212 -28.38 -7.79 -30.59
C LYS A 212 -27.50 -7.00 -29.61
N LEU A 213 -28.03 -6.63 -28.45
CA LEU A 213 -27.31 -5.85 -27.43
C LEU A 213 -26.63 -6.80 -26.47
N ASP A 214 -25.31 -6.73 -26.41
CA ASP A 214 -24.53 -7.46 -25.41
C ASP A 214 -24.47 -6.67 -24.09
N VAL A 215 -25.10 -7.20 -23.06
CA VAL A 215 -25.17 -6.65 -21.70
C VAL A 215 -24.62 -7.63 -20.65
N GLY A 216 -23.88 -8.63 -21.12
CA GLY A 216 -23.34 -9.71 -20.28
C GLY A 216 -24.33 -10.86 -20.05
N PRO A 217 -23.82 -12.03 -19.62
CA PRO A 217 -24.60 -13.29 -19.59
C PRO A 217 -25.79 -13.26 -18.62
N LYS A 218 -25.77 -12.43 -17.59
CA LYS A 218 -26.87 -12.25 -16.62
C LYS A 218 -27.55 -10.89 -16.74
N GLY A 219 -27.15 -10.11 -17.73
CA GLY A 219 -27.76 -8.81 -18.04
C GLY A 219 -29.15 -8.97 -18.66
N ILE A 220 -29.92 -7.89 -18.65
CA ILE A 220 -31.21 -7.82 -19.32
C ILE A 220 -31.33 -6.53 -20.12
N THR A 221 -32.07 -6.62 -21.23
CA THR A 221 -32.59 -5.48 -21.97
C THR A 221 -34.10 -5.59 -22.04
N ALA A 222 -34.80 -4.48 -21.94
CA ALA A 222 -36.28 -4.50 -21.99
C ALA A 222 -36.84 -3.19 -22.55
N ILE A 223 -38.05 -3.31 -23.10
CA ILE A 223 -38.93 -2.18 -23.42
C ILE A 223 -40.19 -2.38 -22.59
N VAL A 224 -40.44 -1.38 -21.74
CA VAL A 224 -41.59 -1.40 -20.81
C VAL A 224 -42.45 -0.18 -21.10
N ARG A 225 -43.73 -0.33 -20.98
CA ARG A 225 -44.72 0.75 -21.13
C ARG A 225 -44.93 1.44 -19.76
N THR A 226 -45.31 2.71 -19.75
CA THR A 226 -45.52 3.49 -18.53
C THR A 226 -46.67 2.97 -17.64
N ASP A 227 -47.51 2.06 -18.14
CA ASP A 227 -48.55 1.35 -17.36
C ASP A 227 -48.01 0.04 -16.72
N GLY A 228 -46.72 -0.29 -16.87
CA GLY A 228 -46.14 -1.52 -16.35
C GLY A 228 -46.17 -2.70 -17.30
N THR A 229 -46.77 -2.54 -18.47
CA THR A 229 -46.83 -3.63 -19.48
C THR A 229 -45.45 -3.86 -20.09
N LEU A 230 -44.97 -5.09 -20.05
CA LEU A 230 -43.72 -5.51 -20.72
C LEU A 230 -44.00 -5.67 -22.23
N VAL A 231 -43.33 -4.85 -23.04
CA VAL A 231 -43.41 -4.95 -24.49
C VAL A 231 -42.50 -6.05 -25.02
N ALA A 232 -41.20 -5.94 -24.72
CA ALA A 232 -40.20 -6.92 -25.10
C ALA A 232 -39.12 -7.02 -24.04
N ARG A 233 -38.46 -8.17 -23.93
CA ARG A 233 -37.31 -8.38 -23.01
C ARG A 233 -36.39 -9.48 -23.55
N ASN A 234 -35.10 -9.26 -23.36
CA ASN A 234 -34.07 -10.26 -23.63
C ASN A 234 -33.17 -10.42 -22.39
N PRO A 235 -32.96 -11.64 -21.88
CA PRO A 235 -33.65 -12.88 -22.18
C PRO A 235 -35.13 -12.81 -21.74
N PRO A 236 -36.02 -13.58 -22.38
CA PRO A 236 -37.45 -13.61 -22.05
C PRO A 236 -37.68 -14.13 -20.62
N ILE A 237 -38.80 -13.71 -20.01
CA ILE A 237 -39.18 -14.21 -18.67
C ILE A 237 -39.77 -15.62 -18.86
N VAL A 238 -39.27 -16.58 -18.09
CA VAL A 238 -39.71 -17.98 -18.17
C VAL A 238 -41.18 -18.15 -17.78
N GLN A 239 -41.65 -17.36 -16.80
CA GLN A 239 -43.03 -17.36 -16.30
C GLN A 239 -43.55 -15.94 -16.19
N PRO A 240 -43.92 -15.30 -17.31
CA PRO A 240 -44.33 -13.88 -17.32
C PRO A 240 -45.57 -13.60 -16.49
N GLU A 241 -46.44 -14.61 -16.31
CA GLU A 241 -47.68 -14.50 -15.55
C GLU A 241 -47.50 -14.25 -14.04
N LEU A 242 -46.32 -14.61 -13.51
CA LEU A 242 -45.96 -14.43 -12.10
C LEU A 242 -45.30 -13.10 -11.81
N VAL A 243 -44.98 -12.29 -12.85
CA VAL A 243 -44.20 -11.06 -12.69
C VAL A 243 -45.07 -9.84 -12.98
N ASP A 244 -45.57 -9.20 -11.96
CA ASP A 244 -46.25 -7.90 -12.05
C ASP A 244 -45.19 -6.77 -11.92
N LEU A 245 -44.76 -6.25 -13.07
CA LEU A 245 -43.80 -5.13 -13.11
C LEU A 245 -44.38 -3.86 -12.49
N GLY A 246 -45.67 -3.64 -12.60
CA GLY A 246 -46.35 -2.45 -12.07
C GLY A 246 -46.21 -2.29 -10.56
N ARG A 247 -46.06 -3.39 -9.83
CA ARG A 247 -45.85 -3.39 -8.38
C ARG A 247 -44.37 -3.35 -7.96
N SER A 248 -43.46 -3.37 -8.90
CA SER A 248 -42.02 -3.35 -8.62
C SER A 248 -41.57 -1.97 -8.20
N SER A 249 -40.74 -1.91 -7.13
CA SER A 249 -40.07 -0.66 -6.71
C SER A 249 -39.14 -0.10 -7.79
N THR A 250 -38.59 -0.98 -8.65
CA THR A 250 -37.76 -0.59 -9.79
C THR A 250 -38.60 0.13 -10.83
N PHE A 251 -39.80 -0.38 -11.14
CA PHE A 251 -40.72 0.23 -12.09
C PHE A 251 -41.21 1.61 -11.60
N ALA A 252 -41.58 1.75 -10.35
CA ALA A 252 -42.02 3.03 -9.77
C ALA A 252 -40.98 4.16 -9.97
N ARG A 253 -39.69 3.84 -9.92
CA ARG A 253 -38.61 4.80 -10.22
C ARG A 253 -38.56 5.20 -11.68
N MET A 254 -38.78 4.25 -12.59
CA MET A 254 -38.75 4.48 -14.06
C MET A 254 -39.89 5.36 -14.54
N VAL A 255 -41.10 5.21 -13.98
CA VAL A 255 -42.28 5.96 -14.40
C VAL A 255 -42.20 7.43 -14.06
N ASN A 256 -41.58 7.77 -12.96
CA ASN A 256 -41.52 9.15 -12.45
C ASN A 256 -40.40 10.01 -13.04
N HIS A 257 -39.48 9.44 -13.82
CA HIS A 257 -38.35 10.13 -14.43
C HIS A 257 -38.21 9.79 -15.90
N ASP A 258 -37.65 10.73 -16.67
CA ASP A 258 -37.44 10.50 -18.10
C ASP A 258 -36.20 9.64 -18.36
N SER A 259 -35.21 9.67 -17.46
CA SER A 259 -34.03 8.81 -17.51
C SER A 259 -33.47 8.63 -16.10
N GLY A 260 -32.67 7.59 -15.90
CA GLY A 260 -32.00 7.38 -14.60
C GLY A 260 -31.14 6.15 -14.57
N PHE A 261 -30.38 6.06 -13.46
CA PHE A 261 -29.52 4.95 -13.14
C PHE A 261 -29.66 4.57 -11.65
N TYR A 262 -29.78 3.28 -11.37
CA TYR A 262 -29.81 2.75 -10.01
C TYR A 262 -29.50 1.25 -9.99
N ALA A 263 -28.98 0.76 -8.84
CA ALA A 263 -28.82 -0.66 -8.59
C ALA A 263 -30.05 -1.21 -7.84
N ALA A 264 -30.56 -2.36 -8.29
CA ALA A 264 -31.65 -3.05 -7.60
C ALA A 264 -31.69 -4.54 -7.96
N PRO A 265 -32.22 -5.41 -7.07
CA PRO A 265 -32.51 -6.79 -7.42
C PRO A 265 -33.69 -6.85 -8.40
N SER A 266 -33.56 -7.70 -9.41
CA SER A 266 -34.61 -7.92 -10.38
C SER A 266 -35.75 -8.75 -9.77
N ILE A 267 -36.98 -8.32 -10.03
CA ILE A 267 -38.19 -9.00 -9.54
C ILE A 267 -38.35 -10.41 -10.15
N SER A 268 -37.75 -10.68 -11.34
CA SER A 268 -37.90 -11.94 -12.02
C SER A 268 -36.99 -13.06 -11.55
N ASP A 269 -35.81 -12.72 -11.01
CA ASP A 269 -34.76 -13.71 -10.68
C ASP A 269 -33.90 -13.31 -9.48
N GLY A 270 -34.19 -12.19 -8.83
CA GLY A 270 -33.44 -11.70 -7.63
C GLY A 270 -32.01 -11.21 -7.89
N ILE A 271 -31.51 -11.26 -9.14
CA ILE A 271 -30.16 -10.86 -9.49
C ILE A 271 -30.03 -9.34 -9.35
N LEU A 272 -29.00 -8.88 -8.64
CA LEU A 272 -28.67 -7.46 -8.53
C LEU A 272 -28.14 -6.94 -9.86
N ARG A 273 -28.82 -5.93 -10.41
CA ARG A 273 -28.48 -5.30 -11.69
C ARG A 273 -28.36 -3.80 -11.59
N LEU A 274 -27.58 -3.25 -12.48
CA LEU A 274 -27.39 -1.81 -12.66
C LEU A 274 -28.36 -1.34 -13.74
N TYR A 275 -29.50 -0.81 -13.33
CA TYR A 275 -30.56 -0.38 -14.24
C TYR A 275 -30.26 1.00 -14.81
N THR A 276 -30.13 1.09 -16.13
CA THR A 276 -30.13 2.33 -16.90
C THR A 276 -31.39 2.37 -17.73
N PHE A 277 -32.16 3.44 -17.64
CA PHE A 277 -33.40 3.57 -18.39
C PHE A 277 -33.55 4.96 -18.99
N GLN A 278 -34.29 5.04 -20.08
CA GLN A 278 -34.65 6.28 -20.75
C GLN A 278 -36.02 6.14 -21.44
N ARG A 279 -36.84 7.15 -21.26
CA ARG A 279 -38.13 7.24 -21.94
C ARG A 279 -37.94 7.55 -23.42
N VAL A 280 -38.72 6.89 -24.28
CA VAL A 280 -38.74 7.22 -25.71
C VAL A 280 -39.61 8.47 -25.91
N PRO A 281 -39.06 9.57 -26.47
CA PRO A 281 -39.76 10.84 -26.57
C PRO A 281 -41.11 10.74 -27.26
N GLY A 282 -42.13 11.38 -26.72
CA GLY A 282 -43.49 11.41 -27.30
C GLY A 282 -44.24 10.09 -27.25
N THR A 283 -43.78 9.10 -26.48
CA THR A 283 -44.40 7.79 -26.39
C THR A 283 -44.51 7.31 -24.94
N PRO A 284 -45.36 6.32 -24.62
CA PRO A 284 -45.43 5.70 -23.31
C PRO A 284 -44.38 4.59 -23.12
N LEU A 285 -43.30 4.56 -23.91
CA LEU A 285 -42.29 3.50 -23.88
C LEU A 285 -41.05 3.94 -23.11
N ILE A 286 -40.49 3.02 -22.33
CA ILE A 286 -39.25 3.17 -21.59
C ILE A 286 -38.32 2.05 -22.05
N ALA A 287 -37.13 2.43 -22.52
CA ALA A 287 -36.05 1.49 -22.83
C ALA A 287 -35.19 1.27 -21.57
N VAL A 288 -34.85 0.02 -21.32
CA VAL A 288 -34.10 -0.40 -20.12
C VAL A 288 -32.93 -1.28 -20.53
N VAL A 289 -31.77 -0.96 -20.01
CA VAL A 289 -30.54 -1.76 -20.14
C VAL A 289 -30.01 -2.00 -18.71
N ALA A 290 -29.83 -3.26 -18.33
CA ALA A 290 -29.45 -3.58 -16.95
C ALA A 290 -28.45 -4.76 -16.91
N PRO A 291 -27.13 -4.49 -17.03
CA PRO A 291 -26.12 -5.50 -16.80
C PRO A 291 -26.13 -5.96 -15.33
N ALA A 292 -25.79 -7.23 -15.10
CA ALA A 292 -25.66 -7.73 -13.73
C ALA A 292 -24.39 -7.18 -13.06
N GLU A 293 -24.48 -6.75 -11.81
CA GLU A 293 -23.31 -6.28 -11.04
C GLU A 293 -22.22 -7.36 -10.99
N SER A 294 -22.60 -8.63 -10.87
CA SER A 294 -21.66 -9.75 -10.86
C SER A 294 -20.83 -9.85 -12.15
N ASP A 295 -21.44 -9.53 -13.31
CA ASP A 295 -20.78 -9.60 -14.61
C ASP A 295 -19.86 -8.39 -14.81
N VAL A 296 -20.34 -7.19 -14.44
CA VAL A 296 -19.55 -5.94 -14.43
C VAL A 296 -18.31 -6.07 -13.57
N LEU A 297 -18.45 -6.65 -12.37
CA LEU A 297 -17.35 -6.81 -11.43
C LEU A 297 -16.54 -8.09 -11.62
N ALA A 298 -16.87 -8.96 -12.58
CA ALA A 298 -16.17 -10.24 -12.74
C ALA A 298 -14.68 -10.07 -13.03
N SER A 299 -14.33 -9.19 -13.96
CA SER A 299 -12.92 -8.86 -14.28
C SER A 299 -12.21 -8.20 -13.12
N TRP A 300 -12.88 -7.28 -12.42
CA TRP A 300 -12.36 -6.63 -11.23
C TRP A 300 -12.09 -7.64 -10.11
N LYS A 301 -13.00 -8.55 -9.82
CA LYS A 301 -12.81 -9.60 -8.79
C LYS A 301 -11.59 -10.47 -9.09
N ARG A 302 -11.42 -10.90 -10.33
CA ARG A 302 -10.25 -11.69 -10.75
C ARG A 302 -8.95 -10.91 -10.54
N LEU A 303 -8.91 -9.66 -11.00
CA LEU A 303 -7.74 -8.79 -10.84
C LEU A 303 -7.43 -8.53 -9.36
N SER A 304 -8.46 -8.26 -8.56
CA SER A 304 -8.33 -8.02 -7.11
C SER A 304 -7.73 -9.22 -6.37
N TRP A 305 -8.13 -10.44 -6.72
CA TRP A 305 -7.53 -11.65 -6.19
C TRP A 305 -6.05 -11.77 -6.54
N ILE A 306 -5.70 -11.56 -7.81
CA ILE A 306 -4.30 -11.63 -8.27
C ILE A 306 -3.45 -10.57 -7.57
N VAL A 307 -3.90 -9.32 -7.57
CA VAL A 307 -3.17 -8.20 -6.93
C VAL A 307 -3.09 -8.39 -5.41
N GLY A 308 -4.19 -8.77 -4.78
CA GLY A 308 -4.23 -8.99 -3.33
C GLY A 308 -3.30 -10.11 -2.87
N VAL A 309 -3.31 -11.26 -3.55
CA VAL A 309 -2.42 -12.38 -3.21
C VAL A 309 -0.96 -12.04 -3.49
N SER A 310 -0.65 -11.44 -4.65
CA SER A 310 0.73 -11.07 -5.00
C SER A 310 1.29 -9.99 -4.08
N ALA A 311 0.52 -8.95 -3.78
CA ALA A 311 0.93 -7.89 -2.85
C ALA A 311 1.15 -8.44 -1.43
N SER A 312 0.29 -9.35 -0.97
CA SER A 312 0.46 -10.01 0.33
C SER A 312 1.72 -10.88 0.36
N ALA A 313 1.97 -11.68 -0.68
CA ALA A 313 3.15 -12.52 -0.76
C ALA A 313 4.45 -11.69 -0.77
N VAL A 314 4.48 -10.62 -1.58
CA VAL A 314 5.63 -9.69 -1.62
C VAL A 314 5.84 -9.00 -0.27
N SER A 315 4.76 -8.54 0.38
CA SER A 315 4.85 -7.89 1.70
C SER A 315 5.37 -8.84 2.77
N VAL A 316 4.91 -10.10 2.80
CA VAL A 316 5.39 -11.12 3.74
C VAL A 316 6.86 -11.43 3.48
N ALA A 317 7.25 -11.66 2.21
CA ALA A 317 8.64 -11.91 1.85
C ALA A 317 9.55 -10.72 2.24
N PHE A 318 9.12 -9.49 1.96
CA PHE A 318 9.85 -8.28 2.34
C PHE A 318 10.02 -8.18 3.86
N CYS A 319 8.94 -8.33 4.63
CA CYS A 319 9.02 -8.33 6.09
C CYS A 319 9.97 -9.42 6.62
N THR A 320 9.88 -10.64 6.07
CA THR A 320 10.77 -11.74 6.45
C THR A 320 12.23 -11.38 6.22
N VAL A 321 12.57 -10.85 5.05
CA VAL A 321 13.96 -10.43 4.72
C VAL A 321 14.43 -9.32 5.64
N VAL A 322 13.60 -8.30 5.90
CA VAL A 322 13.95 -7.18 6.80
C VAL A 322 14.21 -7.67 8.23
N TRP A 323 13.37 -8.56 8.75
CA TRP A 323 13.56 -9.12 10.08
C TRP A 323 14.78 -10.02 10.17
N LEU A 324 15.02 -10.88 9.18
CA LEU A 324 16.24 -11.70 9.12
C LEU A 324 17.50 -10.83 9.07
N LEU A 325 17.50 -9.77 8.26
CA LEU A 325 18.62 -8.82 8.19
C LEU A 325 18.82 -8.11 9.53
N ALA A 326 17.76 -7.66 10.18
CA ALA A 326 17.83 -7.00 11.48
C ALA A 326 18.45 -7.91 12.56
N PHE A 327 18.08 -9.19 12.60
CA PHE A 327 18.67 -10.16 13.52
C PHE A 327 20.14 -10.47 13.17
N ALA A 328 20.47 -10.66 11.89
CA ALA A 328 21.85 -10.88 11.46
C ALA A 328 22.78 -9.71 11.82
N LEU A 329 22.33 -8.47 11.64
CA LEU A 329 23.09 -7.27 12.05
C LEU A 329 23.28 -7.21 13.57
N ARG A 330 22.27 -7.61 14.34
CA ARG A 330 22.38 -7.68 15.81
C ARG A 330 23.44 -8.69 16.26
N ASP A 331 23.42 -9.88 15.66
CA ASP A 331 24.38 -10.94 16.03
C ASP A 331 25.79 -10.57 15.62
N HIS A 332 25.95 -9.93 14.46
CA HIS A 332 27.24 -9.41 14.01
C HIS A 332 27.80 -8.31 14.95
N ALA A 333 26.94 -7.37 15.36
CA ALA A 333 27.34 -6.33 16.32
C ALA A 333 27.76 -6.91 17.67
N ARG A 334 27.05 -7.93 18.16
CA ARG A 334 27.42 -8.63 19.42
C ARG A 334 28.75 -9.35 19.31
N ALA A 335 28.99 -10.05 18.19
CA ALA A 335 30.26 -10.72 17.94
C ALA A 335 31.43 -9.74 17.89
N GLN A 336 31.25 -8.56 17.29
CA GLN A 336 32.28 -7.52 17.25
C GLN A 336 32.61 -6.98 18.64
N VAL A 337 31.61 -6.72 19.50
CA VAL A 337 31.84 -6.26 20.89
C VAL A 337 32.64 -7.30 21.66
N LEU A 338 32.26 -8.59 21.56
CA LEU A 338 32.95 -9.68 22.23
C LEU A 338 34.43 -9.80 21.77
N LEU A 339 34.67 -9.70 20.46
CA LEU A 339 36.04 -9.71 19.92
C LEU A 339 36.86 -8.52 20.43
N THR A 340 36.27 -7.34 20.56
CA THR A 340 36.95 -6.14 21.09
C THR A 340 37.30 -6.33 22.54
N GLU A 341 36.43 -6.88 23.39
CA GLU A 341 36.70 -7.17 24.78
C GLU A 341 37.83 -8.19 24.93
N LEU A 342 37.87 -9.25 24.15
CA LEU A 342 38.96 -10.26 24.17
C LEU A 342 40.30 -9.68 23.76
N THR A 343 40.34 -8.61 22.97
CA THR A 343 41.59 -7.96 22.54
C THR A 343 42.06 -6.83 23.46
N GLN A 344 41.35 -6.45 24.52
CA GLN A 344 41.67 -5.36 25.43
C GLN A 344 42.39 -5.79 26.72
N THR A 345 42.53 -7.09 26.97
CA THR A 345 43.16 -7.62 28.18
C THR A 345 44.45 -8.35 27.85
N ASP A 346 45.41 -8.31 28.79
CA ASP A 346 46.64 -9.12 28.71
C ASP A 346 46.32 -10.56 29.18
N PRO A 347 46.61 -11.58 28.35
CA PRO A 347 46.22 -12.95 28.63
C PRO A 347 46.97 -13.57 29.83
N LEU A 348 48.13 -13.05 30.22
CA LEU A 348 48.89 -13.57 31.36
C LEU A 348 48.36 -13.02 32.69
N THR A 349 48.12 -11.73 32.75
CA THR A 349 47.85 -10.99 34.00
C THR A 349 46.36 -10.68 34.21
N GLY A 350 45.54 -10.72 33.16
CA GLY A 350 44.14 -10.32 33.21
C GLY A 350 43.90 -8.81 33.33
N LEU A 351 44.96 -7.98 33.42
CA LEU A 351 44.87 -6.53 33.39
C LEU A 351 44.59 -6.03 31.97
N LYS A 352 44.31 -4.74 31.83
CA LYS A 352 44.25 -4.14 30.51
C LYS A 352 45.60 -4.26 29.80
N ASN A 353 45.58 -4.41 28.50
CA ASN A 353 46.79 -4.38 27.68
C ASN A 353 47.16 -2.94 27.29
N ARG A 354 48.32 -2.75 26.67
CA ARG A 354 48.84 -1.46 26.22
C ARG A 354 47.84 -0.68 25.36
N ARG A 355 47.18 -1.37 24.42
CA ARG A 355 46.21 -0.73 23.51
C ARG A 355 45.01 -0.15 24.26
N ALA A 356 44.46 -0.92 25.21
CA ALA A 356 43.38 -0.44 26.07
C ALA A 356 43.82 0.69 27.02
N LEU A 357 45.10 0.68 27.45
CA LEU A 357 45.67 1.77 28.22
C LEU A 357 45.73 3.07 27.42
N ASP A 358 46.22 3.02 26.18
CA ASP A 358 46.36 4.20 25.33
C ASP A 358 44.96 4.85 25.08
N GLU A 359 43.93 4.05 24.80
CA GLU A 359 42.54 4.53 24.65
C GLU A 359 42.01 5.20 25.93
N VAL A 360 42.31 4.65 27.11
CA VAL A 360 41.82 5.22 28.38
C VAL A 360 42.59 6.49 28.73
N LEU A 361 43.89 6.53 28.48
CA LEU A 361 44.70 7.72 28.72
C LEU A 361 44.25 8.92 27.89
N GLU A 362 43.99 8.72 26.61
CA GLU A 362 43.43 9.76 25.72
C GLU A 362 42.11 10.29 26.26
N ASN A 363 41.16 9.37 26.55
CA ASN A 363 39.84 9.74 27.05
C ASN A 363 39.88 10.49 28.39
N GLU A 364 40.70 10.01 29.34
CA GLU A 364 40.81 10.66 30.65
C GLU A 364 41.52 12.02 30.55
N TRP A 365 42.48 12.16 29.63
CA TRP A 365 43.15 13.43 29.38
C TRP A 365 42.21 14.46 28.72
N GLU A 366 41.38 14.02 27.77
CA GLU A 366 40.32 14.85 27.17
C GLU A 366 39.28 15.28 28.22
N ARG A 367 38.89 14.38 29.12
CA ARG A 367 37.97 14.68 30.22
C ARG A 367 38.39 15.81 31.13
N LEU A 368 39.70 16.05 31.23
CA LEU A 368 40.25 17.17 32.01
C LEU A 368 40.10 18.53 31.28
N GLU A 369 39.68 18.54 30.02
CA GLU A 369 39.44 19.78 29.27
C GLU A 369 38.24 20.52 29.86
N GLY A 370 38.46 21.70 30.41
CA GLY A 370 37.41 22.49 31.07
C GLY A 370 37.15 22.15 32.55
N ASN A 371 37.84 21.15 33.12
CA ASN A 371 37.73 20.79 34.53
C ASN A 371 39.06 21.02 35.29
N ASP A 372 39.00 21.40 36.56
CA ASP A 372 40.18 21.62 37.43
C ASP A 372 40.72 20.30 38.01
N GLY A 373 40.44 19.16 37.33
CA GLY A 373 40.86 17.83 37.70
C GLY A 373 42.36 17.58 37.50
N CYS A 374 42.85 16.46 38.02
CA CYS A 374 44.21 15.99 37.80
C CYS A 374 44.23 14.53 37.39
N LEU A 375 45.27 14.14 36.65
CA LEU A 375 45.54 12.76 36.26
C LEU A 375 46.91 12.36 36.78
N SER A 376 46.97 11.29 37.55
CA SER A 376 48.24 10.73 38.00
C SER A 376 48.53 9.42 37.28
N LEU A 377 49.77 9.25 36.89
CA LEU A 377 50.33 8.05 36.27
C LEU A 377 51.41 7.43 37.15
N LEU A 378 51.35 6.11 37.33
CA LEU A 378 52.41 5.35 37.95
C LEU A 378 52.95 4.36 36.93
N PHE A 379 54.23 4.44 36.63
CA PHE A 379 54.98 3.41 35.93
C PHE A 379 55.60 2.48 36.93
N VAL A 380 55.28 1.19 36.88
CA VAL A 380 55.70 0.16 37.83
C VAL A 380 56.53 -0.87 37.07
N ASP A 381 57.66 -1.21 37.54
CA ASP A 381 58.57 -2.18 36.92
C ASP A 381 59.15 -3.14 37.97
N ALA A 382 59.18 -4.42 37.68
CA ALA A 382 59.69 -5.45 38.56
C ALA A 382 61.23 -5.45 38.53
N ASP A 383 61.82 -5.16 39.66
CA ASP A 383 63.28 -4.99 39.82
C ASP A 383 64.03 -6.27 39.49
N ASN A 384 65.06 -6.15 38.61
CA ASN A 384 65.92 -7.25 38.18
C ASN A 384 65.16 -8.50 37.68
N PHE A 385 64.02 -8.32 37.04
CA PHE A 385 63.11 -9.39 36.62
C PHE A 385 63.79 -10.40 35.68
N LYS A 386 64.70 -9.97 34.81
CA LYS A 386 65.49 -10.87 34.00
C LYS A 386 66.34 -11.82 34.88
N GLN A 387 67.05 -11.31 35.93
CA GLN A 387 67.83 -12.15 36.82
C GLN A 387 66.95 -13.08 37.67
N TYR A 388 65.72 -12.63 37.98
CA TYR A 388 64.71 -13.47 38.64
C TYR A 388 64.35 -14.64 37.77
N ASN A 389 64.05 -14.41 36.47
CA ASN A 389 63.76 -15.45 35.51
C ASN A 389 64.95 -16.40 35.30
N ASP A 390 66.13 -15.88 35.14
CA ASP A 390 67.34 -16.67 34.97
C ASP A 390 67.63 -17.59 36.18
N ARG A 391 67.26 -17.17 37.37
CA ARG A 391 67.46 -17.94 38.59
C ARG A 391 66.35 -18.91 38.94
N HIS A 392 65.10 -18.55 38.64
CA HIS A 392 63.91 -19.30 39.09
C HIS A 392 63.10 -19.91 37.96
N GLY A 393 63.43 -19.61 36.71
CA GLY A 393 62.71 -20.05 35.51
C GLY A 393 61.55 -19.17 35.16
N HIS A 394 61.22 -19.13 33.83
CA HIS A 394 60.15 -18.30 33.29
C HIS A 394 58.75 -18.60 33.88
N ALA A 395 58.49 -19.88 34.23
CA ALA A 395 57.20 -20.24 34.83
C ALA A 395 56.97 -19.54 36.19
N LEU A 396 58.01 -19.41 37.01
CA LEU A 396 57.95 -18.66 38.28
C LEU A 396 57.91 -17.14 38.04
N GLY A 397 58.54 -16.66 36.95
CA GLY A 397 58.41 -15.28 36.52
C GLY A 397 57.00 -14.90 36.12
N ASP A 398 56.32 -15.75 35.36
CA ASP A 398 54.92 -15.57 35.00
C ASP A 398 54.01 -15.50 36.22
N ILE A 399 54.27 -16.37 37.22
CA ILE A 399 53.55 -16.36 38.48
C ILE A 399 53.84 -15.04 39.25
N ALA A 400 55.09 -14.55 39.27
CA ALA A 400 55.44 -13.28 39.88
C ALA A 400 54.74 -12.10 39.23
N LEU A 401 54.64 -12.08 37.88
CA LEU A 401 53.90 -11.05 37.16
C LEU A 401 52.39 -11.09 37.44
N LYS A 402 51.79 -12.30 37.52
CA LYS A 402 50.39 -12.45 37.91
C LYS A 402 50.14 -11.88 39.30
N ARG A 403 51.06 -12.18 40.24
CA ARG A 403 50.96 -11.66 41.59
C ARG A 403 51.13 -10.15 41.67
N LEU A 404 52.07 -9.58 40.90
CA LEU A 404 52.23 -8.14 40.79
C LEU A 404 50.95 -7.48 40.27
N ALA A 405 50.35 -8.04 39.23
CA ALA A 405 49.08 -7.60 38.68
C ALA A 405 47.93 -7.66 39.71
N GLU A 406 47.83 -8.76 40.49
CA GLU A 406 46.87 -8.87 41.58
C GLU A 406 47.10 -7.84 42.68
N CYS A 407 48.37 -7.58 43.03
CA CYS A 407 48.75 -6.57 44.01
C CYS A 407 48.34 -5.18 43.54
N ILE A 408 48.67 -4.81 42.31
CA ILE A 408 48.29 -3.52 41.71
C ILE A 408 46.75 -3.39 41.71
N ASN A 409 46.04 -4.43 41.22
CA ASN A 409 44.57 -4.40 41.10
C ASN A 409 43.84 -4.22 42.45
N ARG A 410 44.37 -4.76 43.55
CA ARG A 410 43.84 -4.54 44.91
C ARG A 410 43.88 -3.07 45.36
N HIS A 411 44.80 -2.30 44.82
CA HIS A 411 44.93 -0.85 45.13
C HIS A 411 44.08 0.02 44.20
N MET A 412 43.47 -0.53 43.16
CA MET A 412 42.49 0.15 42.29
C MET A 412 41.13 0.21 42.99
N ARG A 413 40.90 1.26 43.76
CA ARG A 413 39.72 1.35 44.64
C ARG A 413 38.59 2.22 44.09
N ARG A 414 38.91 3.10 43.17
CA ARG A 414 37.94 4.02 42.59
C ARG A 414 37.48 3.50 41.23
N ARG A 415 36.28 3.83 40.84
CA ARG A 415 35.68 3.36 39.57
C ARG A 415 36.45 3.78 38.32
N GLY A 416 37.26 4.84 38.41
CA GLY A 416 38.09 5.34 37.31
C GLY A 416 39.53 4.83 37.33
N ASP A 417 39.98 4.20 38.45
CA ASP A 417 41.35 3.67 38.55
C ASP A 417 41.53 2.51 37.56
N LEU A 418 42.65 2.50 36.86
CA LEU A 418 42.95 1.47 35.87
C LEU A 418 44.39 1.01 36.00
N ALA A 419 44.56 -0.32 35.84
CA ALA A 419 45.87 -0.93 35.75
C ALA A 419 46.02 -1.66 34.43
N ALA A 420 47.16 -1.50 33.79
CA ALA A 420 47.46 -2.17 32.51
C ALA A 420 48.87 -2.76 32.53
N ARG A 421 49.08 -3.85 31.82
CA ARG A 421 50.42 -4.35 31.49
C ARG A 421 50.91 -3.62 30.24
N TYR A 422 51.95 -2.83 30.38
CA TYR A 422 52.53 -2.04 29.31
C TYR A 422 53.42 -2.89 28.37
N GLY A 423 54.19 -3.83 28.93
CA GLY A 423 54.97 -4.81 28.21
C GLY A 423 55.98 -5.52 29.12
N GLY A 424 56.29 -6.79 28.88
CA GLY A 424 57.23 -7.55 29.67
C GLY A 424 56.91 -7.54 31.17
N GLU A 425 57.78 -6.89 31.97
CA GLU A 425 57.66 -6.69 33.42
C GLU A 425 57.11 -5.30 33.83
N GLU A 426 56.68 -4.50 32.85
CA GLU A 426 56.22 -3.13 33.04
C GLU A 426 54.71 -3.04 33.14
N PHE A 427 54.23 -2.28 34.13
CA PHE A 427 52.80 -1.99 34.36
C PHE A 427 52.60 -0.49 34.47
N VAL A 428 51.42 -0.04 34.05
CA VAL A 428 51.02 1.36 34.20
C VAL A 428 49.70 1.42 34.95
N VAL A 429 49.64 2.30 35.92
CA VAL A 429 48.46 2.61 36.71
C VAL A 429 48.01 4.02 36.38
N VAL A 430 46.75 4.18 36.07
CA VAL A 430 46.09 5.45 35.78
C VAL A 430 45.15 5.77 36.93
N LEU A 431 45.33 6.93 37.53
CA LEU A 431 44.58 7.39 38.70
C LEU A 431 43.92 8.75 38.38
N PRO A 432 42.72 8.77 37.81
CA PRO A 432 41.98 10.01 37.58
C PRO A 432 41.61 10.69 38.92
N ASP A 433 41.52 12.01 38.90
CA ASP A 433 41.14 12.86 40.03
C ASP A 433 41.92 12.53 41.33
N THR A 434 43.18 12.12 41.15
CA THR A 434 44.08 11.79 42.26
C THR A 434 45.29 12.72 42.20
N ASP A 435 45.49 13.48 43.27
CA ASP A 435 46.59 14.41 43.38
C ASP A 435 47.92 13.68 43.64
N HIS A 436 49.02 14.45 43.58
CA HIS A 436 50.38 13.97 43.80
C HIS A 436 50.52 13.15 45.11
N THR A 437 50.03 13.67 46.22
CA THR A 437 50.12 13.00 47.53
C THR A 437 49.33 11.69 47.55
N GLY A 438 48.19 11.64 46.91
CA GLY A 438 47.38 10.43 46.73
C GLY A 438 48.08 9.39 45.88
N ALA A 439 48.63 9.80 44.73
CA ALA A 439 49.35 8.93 43.81
C ALA A 439 50.61 8.30 44.48
N VAL A 440 51.43 9.08 45.21
CA VAL A 440 52.58 8.57 45.95
C VAL A 440 52.14 7.57 47.02
N ARG A 441 51.00 7.80 47.71
CA ARG A 441 50.50 6.84 48.72
C ARG A 441 50.07 5.52 48.07
N VAL A 442 49.45 5.55 46.91
CA VAL A 442 49.07 4.33 46.16
C VAL A 442 50.36 3.61 45.70
N ALA A 443 51.31 4.33 45.14
CA ALA A 443 52.59 3.78 44.72
C ALA A 443 53.36 3.10 45.87
N GLU A 444 53.49 3.76 47.00
CA GLU A 444 54.13 3.18 48.16
C GLU A 444 53.39 1.98 48.75
N ALA A 445 52.08 2.01 48.75
CA ALA A 445 51.24 0.85 49.15
C ALA A 445 51.50 -0.37 48.28
N ILE A 446 51.54 -0.19 46.92
CA ILE A 446 51.89 -1.25 45.98
C ILE A 446 53.32 -1.77 46.26
N ARG A 447 54.31 -0.86 46.36
CA ARG A 447 55.70 -1.22 46.59
C ARG A 447 55.88 -2.05 47.87
N LEU A 448 55.31 -1.57 48.98
CA LEU A 448 55.40 -2.26 50.29
C LEU A 448 54.73 -3.59 50.30
N GLU A 449 53.55 -3.73 49.63
CA GLU A 449 52.86 -5.00 49.54
C GLU A 449 53.62 -6.05 48.72
N VAL A 450 54.29 -5.63 47.63
CA VAL A 450 55.15 -6.51 46.84
C VAL A 450 56.38 -6.91 47.65
N GLU A 451 57.08 -5.97 48.35
CA GLU A 451 58.24 -6.22 49.18
C GLU A 451 57.94 -7.17 50.35
N CYS A 452 56.81 -6.97 51.04
CA CYS A 452 56.37 -7.81 52.14
C CYS A 452 56.08 -9.25 51.77
N GLY A 453 55.77 -9.52 50.47
CA GLY A 453 55.66 -10.86 49.96
C GLY A 453 54.53 -11.68 50.57
N ARG A 454 53.30 -11.13 50.75
CA ARG A 454 52.15 -11.88 51.32
C ARG A 454 51.93 -13.19 50.64
N PRO A 455 51.87 -14.34 51.34
CA PRO A 455 51.55 -15.60 50.74
C PRO A 455 50.08 -15.59 50.19
N THR A 456 49.87 -16.07 48.98
CA THR A 456 48.51 -16.28 48.44
C THR A 456 48.08 -17.73 48.70
N PRO A 457 46.79 -17.98 48.97
CA PRO A 457 46.29 -19.35 49.28
C PRO A 457 46.57 -20.37 48.17
N VAL A 458 46.78 -19.91 46.95
CA VAL A 458 46.87 -20.76 45.73
C VAL A 458 48.34 -21.03 45.33
N LEU A 459 49.28 -20.12 45.62
CA LEU A 459 50.61 -20.11 44.97
C LEU A 459 51.80 -20.26 45.97
N GLY A 460 51.54 -20.42 47.29
CA GLY A 460 52.61 -20.57 48.28
C GLY A 460 53.50 -19.34 48.45
N VAL A 461 54.67 -19.56 49.03
CA VAL A 461 55.68 -18.48 49.22
C VAL A 461 56.54 -18.38 47.96
N LEU A 462 56.40 -17.30 47.22
CA LEU A 462 57.27 -17.01 46.06
C LEU A 462 58.64 -16.43 46.54
N PRO A 463 59.70 -16.63 45.74
CA PRO A 463 60.93 -15.89 45.94
C PRO A 463 60.66 -14.40 45.93
N LYS A 464 61.31 -13.68 46.86
CA LYS A 464 61.16 -12.23 47.05
C LYS A 464 61.62 -11.49 45.79
N PHE A 465 60.81 -10.53 45.33
CA PHE A 465 61.17 -9.53 44.36
C PHE A 465 60.63 -8.17 44.83
N THR A 466 61.13 -7.12 44.24
CA THR A 466 60.73 -5.72 44.55
C THR A 466 60.31 -5.00 43.29
N VAL A 467 59.72 -3.86 43.40
CA VAL A 467 59.29 -3.00 42.28
C VAL A 467 59.85 -1.59 42.48
N SER A 468 60.27 -0.98 41.40
CA SER A 468 60.48 0.44 41.28
C SER A 468 59.29 1.14 40.69
N ILE A 469 58.93 2.29 41.22
CA ILE A 469 57.72 2.99 40.74
C ILE A 469 58.06 4.46 40.48
N GLY A 470 57.77 4.93 39.27
CA GLY A 470 57.80 6.33 38.89
C GLY A 470 56.42 6.94 38.92
N CYS A 471 56.24 8.07 39.55
CA CYS A 471 54.94 8.73 39.66
C CYS A 471 55.00 10.15 39.06
N ALA A 472 54.00 10.50 38.28
CA ALA A 472 53.78 11.87 37.81
C ALA A 472 52.33 12.25 37.92
N THR A 473 52.04 13.50 38.24
CA THR A 473 50.71 14.07 38.31
C THR A 473 50.65 15.28 37.39
N GLY A 474 49.70 15.27 36.47
CA GLY A 474 49.43 16.36 35.54
C GLY A 474 48.07 17.00 35.77
N ARG A 475 48.02 18.32 35.56
CA ARG A 475 46.78 19.09 35.38
C ARG A 475 46.87 19.76 34.02
N ARG A 476 45.79 19.77 33.28
CA ARG A 476 45.81 20.36 31.93
C ARG A 476 46.16 21.87 31.93
N SER A 477 45.95 22.54 33.06
CA SER A 477 46.34 23.93 33.25
C SER A 477 47.85 24.15 33.37
N CYS A 478 48.62 23.11 33.78
CA CYS A 478 50.05 23.19 34.05
C CYS A 478 50.88 22.22 33.18
N THR A 479 50.25 21.19 32.59
CA THR A 479 50.91 20.17 31.77
C THR A 479 50.47 20.32 30.32
N THR A 480 51.41 20.47 29.40
CA THR A 480 51.09 20.84 28.02
C THR A 480 50.54 19.70 27.19
N SER A 481 50.90 18.44 27.52
CA SER A 481 50.41 17.27 26.79
C SER A 481 50.43 15.99 27.63
N LEU A 482 49.61 14.97 27.20
CA LEU A 482 49.65 13.63 27.78
C LEU A 482 51.02 12.97 27.61
N ASP A 483 51.72 13.24 26.52
CA ASP A 483 53.08 12.76 26.25
C ASP A 483 54.07 13.29 27.26
N GLU A 484 53.94 14.55 27.69
CA GLU A 484 54.80 15.16 28.72
C GLU A 484 54.56 14.51 30.09
N LEU A 485 53.32 14.26 30.46
CA LEU A 485 52.96 13.55 31.69
C LEU A 485 53.52 12.11 31.68
N THR A 486 53.36 11.40 30.59
CA THR A 486 53.87 10.04 30.42
C THR A 486 55.38 9.98 30.50
N LYS A 487 56.08 10.89 29.81
CA LYS A 487 57.56 11.02 29.92
C LYS A 487 58.04 11.36 31.32
N SER A 488 57.31 12.21 32.03
CA SER A 488 57.65 12.57 33.40
C SER A 488 57.55 11.37 34.36
N ALA A 489 56.52 10.51 34.19
CA ALA A 489 56.38 9.30 34.99
C ALA A 489 57.47 8.25 34.67
N ASP A 490 57.80 8.08 33.38
CA ASP A 490 58.85 7.19 32.91
C ASP A 490 60.24 7.65 33.40
N GLN A 491 60.52 8.97 33.35
CA GLN A 491 61.75 9.57 33.89
C GLN A 491 61.85 9.33 35.40
N ALA A 492 60.77 9.48 36.15
CA ALA A 492 60.72 9.17 37.56
C ALA A 492 60.98 7.69 37.85
N LEU A 493 60.47 6.77 37.04
CA LEU A 493 60.79 5.34 37.15
C LEU A 493 62.30 5.08 36.93
N TYR A 494 62.84 5.71 35.90
CA TYR A 494 64.28 5.58 35.62
C TYR A 494 65.12 6.05 36.82
N GLU A 495 64.78 7.16 37.45
CA GLU A 495 65.47 7.63 38.69
C GLU A 495 65.26 6.68 39.88
N ALA A 496 64.04 6.07 40.01
CA ALA A 496 63.81 5.05 41.04
C ALA A 496 64.75 3.85 40.85
N LYS A 497 64.97 3.39 39.63
CA LYS A 497 65.91 2.31 39.31
C LYS A 497 67.38 2.72 39.64
N ARG A 498 67.77 3.98 39.40
CA ARG A 498 69.13 4.51 39.71
C ARG A 498 69.38 4.71 41.20
N ASN A 499 68.37 5.10 41.96
CA ASN A 499 68.47 5.35 43.39
C ASN A 499 68.49 4.06 44.24
N GLY A 500 68.79 2.93 43.67
CA GLY A 500 68.94 1.66 44.37
C GLY A 500 67.79 0.71 44.28
N ARG A 501 66.77 1.03 43.46
CA ARG A 501 65.51 0.22 43.24
C ARG A 501 64.64 0.15 44.49
N ASN A 502 63.56 -0.65 44.45
CA ASN A 502 62.61 -0.81 45.56
C ASN A 502 62.23 0.55 46.22
N THR A 503 61.89 1.50 45.37
CA THR A 503 61.60 2.87 45.83
C THR A 503 60.56 3.52 44.90
N VAL A 504 59.85 4.50 45.40
CA VAL A 504 58.98 5.39 44.66
C VAL A 504 59.67 6.73 44.45
N VAL A 505 59.74 7.20 43.23
CA VAL A 505 60.21 8.53 42.87
C VAL A 505 59.08 9.30 42.19
N SER A 506 58.94 10.54 42.55
CA SER A 506 57.93 11.43 41.95
C SER A 506 58.61 12.50 41.10
N ALA A 507 58.04 12.80 39.96
CA ALA A 507 58.49 13.86 39.06
C ALA A 507 58.52 15.26 39.75
N HIS A 508 57.68 15.46 40.77
CA HIS A 508 57.66 16.71 41.57
C HIS A 508 58.91 16.88 42.44
N ASP A 509 59.38 15.78 43.01
CA ASP A 509 60.60 15.79 43.87
C ASP A 509 61.88 16.02 43.06
N PHE A 510 61.87 15.58 41.79
CA PHE A 510 62.96 15.73 40.83
C PHE A 510 63.20 17.21 40.47
N ASN A 511 62.15 17.98 40.18
CA ASN A 511 62.23 19.39 39.83
C ASN A 511 62.73 20.24 41.06
N ALA A 512 62.37 19.85 42.28
CA ALA A 512 62.82 20.48 43.47
C ALA A 512 64.32 20.26 43.73
N SER A 513 64.85 19.08 43.40
CA SER A 513 66.28 18.74 43.61
C SER A 513 67.25 19.37 42.58
N VAL A 514 66.73 19.62 41.33
CA VAL A 514 67.54 20.27 40.28
C VAL A 514 67.65 21.76 40.54
N SER A 515 66.62 22.42 41.05
CA SER A 515 66.71 23.85 41.45
C SER A 515 67.65 24.12 42.61
N HIS A 516 67.88 23.14 43.50
CA HIS A 516 68.86 23.26 44.59
C HIS A 516 70.35 22.98 44.21
N ARG A 517 70.59 22.39 43.02
CA ARG A 517 71.99 22.19 42.52
C ARG A 517 72.46 23.29 41.57
N GLN A 518 71.57 24.21 41.16
CA GLN A 518 71.92 25.36 40.33
C GLN A 518 71.89 26.70 41.09
N ALA A 519 71.66 26.69 42.41
CA ALA A 519 71.88 27.78 43.36
C ALA A 519 73.14 27.43 44.24
#